data_28bd17a91089c194d9b4e9b008778df9
#
_entry.id   28bd17a91089c194d9b4e9b008778df9
#
_cell.length_a   1.000
_cell.length_b   1.000
_cell.length_c   1.000
_cell.angle_alpha   90.00
_cell.angle_beta   90.00
_cell.angle_gamma   90.00
#
_symmetry.space_group_name_H-M   'P 1'
#
loop_
_entity.id
_entity.type
_entity.pdbx_description
1 polymer ?
#
loop_
_entity_poly.entity_id
_entity_poly.type
_entity_poly.pdbx_seq_one_letter_code
_entity_poly.pdbx_strand_id
1 'polypeptide(L)'
;MNNRAYALDALRGYAIITMVLSATIVTQVLPGWMSHAQTPPPDHIFNPSLPGITWVDLVFPFFLFAMGAAFPFSIGKRAEKGDSKLKLIYEAVKRGVQLTFFAIFIQHFYPYVLSSPQDIRAWLLAILCFAVLFPMFMRIPLKMPDWAHTGIKIAAYGIAVIMMLTTSYADGRTFSLYFSNVIILLLANMAIFGSALYIFTMHNRWLRLGVLLLLMAVILGRGVSH
;
A
#
# COMPACT_ATOMS: atom_id res chain seq x y z
N MET A 1 -24.29 -0.96 20.63
CA MET A 1 -24.40 -1.20 19.18
C MET A 1 -23.02 -1.01 18.56
N ASN A 2 -22.50 -2.03 17.85
CA ASN A 2 -21.21 -1.90 17.15
C ASN A 2 -21.42 -0.93 15.97
N ASN A 3 -20.99 0.32 16.12
CA ASN A 3 -20.95 1.29 15.02
C ASN A 3 -19.79 0.94 14.07
N ARG A 4 -19.95 -0.16 13.36
CA ARG A 4 -19.05 -0.55 12.28
C ARG A 4 -19.43 0.25 11.03
N ALA A 5 -18.45 0.89 10.40
CA ALA A 5 -18.69 1.66 9.20
C ALA A 5 -18.73 0.71 7.98
N TYR A 6 -19.83 -0.05 7.84
CA TYR A 6 -20.00 -1.04 6.77
C TYR A 6 -19.78 -0.46 5.36
N ALA A 7 -20.21 0.78 5.12
CA ALA A 7 -20.00 1.46 3.85
C ALA A 7 -18.51 1.64 3.51
N LEU A 8 -17.66 1.97 4.51
CA LEU A 8 -16.21 2.10 4.31
C LEU A 8 -15.53 0.75 4.09
N ASP A 9 -15.98 -0.28 4.81
CA ASP A 9 -15.47 -1.64 4.62
C ASP A 9 -15.88 -2.16 3.22
N ALA A 10 -17.10 -1.88 2.76
CA ALA A 10 -17.57 -2.22 1.42
C ALA A 10 -16.78 -1.48 0.33
N LEU A 11 -16.53 -0.17 0.50
CA LEU A 11 -15.74 0.62 -0.43
C LEU A 11 -14.30 0.10 -0.55
N ARG A 12 -13.69 -0.31 0.56
CA ARG A 12 -12.36 -0.94 0.56
C ARG A 12 -12.36 -2.27 -0.18
N GLY A 13 -13.37 -3.12 0.12
CA GLY A 13 -13.53 -4.39 -0.58
C GLY A 13 -13.70 -4.20 -2.08
N TYR A 14 -14.53 -3.26 -2.48
CA TYR A 14 -14.71 -2.89 -3.88
C TYR A 14 -13.39 -2.42 -4.52
N ALA A 15 -12.67 -1.51 -3.88
CA ALA A 15 -11.39 -1.02 -4.39
C ALA A 15 -10.34 -2.15 -4.54
N ILE A 16 -10.27 -3.09 -3.58
CA ILE A 16 -9.36 -4.24 -3.66
C ILE A 16 -9.74 -5.17 -4.81
N ILE A 17 -11.01 -5.56 -4.93
CA ILE A 17 -11.47 -6.46 -5.98
C ILE A 17 -11.20 -5.85 -7.36
N THR A 18 -11.51 -4.58 -7.53
CA THR A 18 -11.33 -3.88 -8.81
C THR A 18 -9.86 -3.63 -9.14
N MET A 19 -9.00 -3.43 -8.15
CA MET A 19 -7.56 -3.36 -8.32
C MET A 19 -6.99 -4.71 -8.79
N VAL A 20 -7.41 -5.81 -8.17
CA VAL A 20 -6.99 -7.16 -8.58
C VAL A 20 -7.51 -7.45 -9.99
N LEU A 21 -8.76 -7.10 -10.29
CA LEU A 21 -9.36 -7.29 -11.61
C LEU A 21 -8.54 -6.56 -12.69
N SER A 22 -8.24 -5.27 -12.49
CA SER A 22 -7.47 -4.47 -13.46
C SER A 22 -6.03 -4.95 -13.64
N ALA A 23 -5.43 -5.58 -12.60
CA ALA A 23 -4.07 -6.07 -12.65
C ALA A 23 -3.92 -7.48 -13.23
N THR A 24 -4.99 -8.28 -13.25
CA THR A 24 -4.92 -9.71 -13.63
C THR A 24 -5.52 -10.00 -15.00
N ILE A 25 -6.42 -9.18 -15.49
CA ILE A 25 -7.03 -9.39 -16.80
C ILE A 25 -6.15 -8.77 -17.87
N VAL A 26 -5.92 -9.55 -18.95
CA VAL A 26 -5.19 -9.07 -20.13
C VAL A 26 -5.90 -7.84 -20.70
N THR A 27 -5.18 -6.76 -20.86
CA THR A 27 -5.69 -5.44 -21.28
C THR A 27 -6.50 -5.45 -22.57
N GLN A 28 -6.18 -6.35 -23.48
CA GLN A 28 -6.89 -6.52 -24.78
C GLN A 28 -8.34 -7.02 -24.66
N VAL A 29 -8.71 -7.62 -23.54
CA VAL A 29 -10.07 -8.15 -23.30
C VAL A 29 -10.95 -7.11 -22.62
N LEU A 30 -10.36 -6.14 -21.94
CA LEU A 30 -11.08 -5.12 -21.20
C LEU A 30 -11.57 -3.99 -22.11
N PRO A 31 -12.78 -3.46 -21.89
CA PRO A 31 -13.24 -2.27 -22.58
C PRO A 31 -12.34 -1.07 -22.24
N GLY A 32 -12.21 -0.13 -23.15
CA GLY A 32 -11.27 1.00 -23.04
C GLY A 32 -11.42 1.82 -21.75
N TRP A 33 -12.63 1.97 -21.22
CA TRP A 33 -12.87 2.69 -19.95
C TRP A 33 -12.31 1.96 -18.70
N MET A 34 -11.92 0.69 -18.84
CA MET A 34 -11.22 -0.09 -17.81
C MET A 34 -9.69 -0.06 -17.96
N SER A 35 -9.16 0.67 -18.92
CA SER A 35 -7.73 0.95 -19.05
C SER A 35 -7.43 2.33 -18.48
N HIS A 36 -6.17 2.58 -18.08
CA HIS A 36 -5.76 3.92 -17.65
C HIS A 36 -5.94 4.93 -18.78
N ALA A 37 -6.38 6.15 -18.49
CA ALA A 37 -6.59 7.19 -19.48
C ALA A 37 -5.35 7.45 -20.35
N GLN A 38 -4.17 7.34 -19.74
CA GLN A 38 -2.88 7.55 -20.40
C GLN A 38 -2.34 6.31 -21.11
N THR A 39 -3.06 5.18 -21.07
CA THR A 39 -2.73 3.95 -21.81
C THR A 39 -3.94 3.43 -22.58
N PRO A 40 -4.46 4.21 -23.57
CA PRO A 40 -5.66 3.85 -24.28
C PRO A 40 -5.45 2.62 -25.17
N PRO A 41 -6.49 1.80 -25.39
CA PRO A 41 -6.46 0.78 -26.42
C PRO A 41 -6.36 1.41 -27.83
N PRO A 42 -5.86 0.69 -28.85
CA PRO A 42 -5.49 -0.73 -28.84
C PRO A 42 -4.07 -1.00 -28.34
N ASP A 43 -3.17 -0.01 -28.43
CA ASP A 43 -1.72 -0.23 -28.26
C ASP A 43 -1.28 -0.22 -26.81
N HIS A 44 -2.09 0.33 -25.89
CA HIS A 44 -1.78 0.50 -24.47
C HIS A 44 -0.41 1.14 -24.19
N ILE A 45 0.03 2.04 -25.08
CA ILE A 45 1.27 2.80 -24.93
C ILE A 45 1.01 3.97 -24.00
N PHE A 46 1.88 4.12 -22.99
CA PHE A 46 1.78 5.22 -22.05
C PHE A 46 2.06 6.57 -22.71
N ASN A 47 1.05 7.47 -22.69
CA ASN A 47 1.16 8.84 -23.18
C ASN A 47 0.67 9.82 -22.10
N PRO A 48 1.59 10.50 -21.39
CA PRO A 48 1.23 11.39 -20.28
C PRO A 48 0.51 12.67 -20.72
N SER A 49 0.54 13.00 -22.02
CA SER A 49 -0.13 14.21 -22.57
C SER A 49 -1.63 14.01 -22.83
N LEU A 50 -2.13 12.76 -22.73
CA LEU A 50 -3.56 12.49 -22.88
C LEU A 50 -4.31 12.93 -21.62
N PRO A 51 -5.26 13.86 -21.74
CA PRO A 51 -6.09 14.26 -20.60
C PRO A 51 -7.17 13.21 -20.32
N GLY A 52 -7.56 13.11 -19.08
CA GLY A 52 -8.70 12.30 -18.68
C GLY A 52 -8.42 11.45 -17.45
N ILE A 53 -9.49 10.92 -16.89
CA ILE A 53 -9.48 9.99 -15.75
C ILE A 53 -10.50 8.92 -16.09
N THR A 54 -10.04 7.68 -16.10
CA THR A 54 -10.92 6.52 -16.25
C THR A 54 -11.26 5.94 -14.88
N TRP A 55 -12.12 4.94 -14.89
CA TRP A 55 -12.50 4.24 -13.67
C TRP A 55 -11.30 3.54 -13.00
N VAL A 56 -10.36 2.99 -13.75
CA VAL A 56 -9.16 2.34 -13.20
C VAL A 56 -8.28 3.32 -12.43
N ASP A 57 -8.20 4.56 -12.91
CA ASP A 57 -7.44 5.62 -12.25
C ASP A 57 -8.05 6.01 -10.88
N LEU A 58 -9.36 5.78 -10.69
CA LEU A 58 -10.07 6.09 -9.45
C LEU A 58 -9.96 4.99 -8.38
N VAL A 59 -9.57 3.79 -8.73
CA VAL A 59 -9.50 2.64 -7.80
C VAL A 59 -8.57 2.93 -6.63
N PHE A 60 -7.37 3.44 -6.91
CA PHE A 60 -6.40 3.79 -5.88
C PHE A 60 -6.84 5.01 -5.02
N PRO A 61 -7.33 6.11 -5.58
CA PRO A 61 -7.97 7.19 -4.82
C PRO A 61 -9.12 6.73 -3.92
N PHE A 62 -9.99 5.83 -4.35
CA PHE A 62 -11.03 5.27 -3.51
C PHE A 62 -10.48 4.53 -2.28
N PHE A 63 -9.40 3.79 -2.48
CA PHE A 63 -8.73 3.12 -1.37
C PHE A 63 -8.13 4.12 -0.37
N LEU A 64 -7.46 5.17 -0.85
CA LEU A 64 -6.92 6.25 -0.01
C LEU A 64 -8.02 7.01 0.74
N PHE A 65 -9.12 7.32 0.05
CA PHE A 65 -10.28 7.96 0.67
C PHE A 65 -10.85 7.10 1.80
N ALA A 66 -11.09 5.81 1.54
CA ALA A 66 -11.63 4.89 2.53
C ALA A 66 -10.67 4.72 3.74
N MET A 67 -9.36 4.76 3.51
CA MET A 67 -8.35 4.73 4.57
C MET A 67 -8.43 5.99 5.44
N GLY A 68 -8.46 7.18 4.83
CA GLY A 68 -8.56 8.45 5.55
C GLY A 68 -9.86 8.57 6.34
N ALA A 69 -11.00 8.21 5.72
CA ALA A 69 -12.31 8.21 6.36
C ALA A 69 -12.42 7.21 7.53
N ALA A 70 -11.55 6.21 7.59
CA ALA A 70 -11.51 5.25 8.71
C ALA A 70 -10.75 5.74 9.94
N PHE A 71 -9.96 6.82 9.85
CA PHE A 71 -9.18 7.33 11.00
C PHE A 71 -10.05 7.68 12.21
N PRO A 72 -11.20 8.37 12.10
CA PRO A 72 -12.09 8.60 13.23
C PRO A 72 -12.54 7.32 13.93
N PHE A 73 -12.83 6.28 13.17
CA PHE A 73 -13.32 5.01 13.71
C PHE A 73 -12.22 4.14 14.32
N SER A 74 -10.98 4.27 13.87
CA SER A 74 -9.84 3.49 14.37
C SER A 74 -9.03 4.26 15.40
N ILE A 75 -8.49 5.41 15.04
CA ILE A 75 -7.61 6.23 15.89
C ILE A 75 -8.45 6.99 16.91
N GLY A 76 -9.58 7.61 16.49
CA GLY A 76 -10.47 8.35 17.36
C GLY A 76 -10.99 7.50 18.52
N LYS A 77 -11.54 6.31 18.24
CA LYS A 77 -12.00 5.38 19.28
C LYS A 77 -10.90 4.94 20.25
N ARG A 78 -9.66 4.81 19.81
CA ARG A 78 -8.53 4.47 20.68
C ARG A 78 -8.12 5.65 21.55
N ALA A 79 -8.14 6.86 21.01
CA ALA A 79 -7.91 8.08 21.76
C ALA A 79 -9.00 8.27 22.86
N GLU A 80 -10.27 8.02 22.54
CA GLU A 80 -11.39 8.03 23.50
C GLU A 80 -11.21 6.98 24.60
N LYS A 81 -10.57 5.85 24.32
CA LYS A 81 -10.24 4.81 25.31
C LYS A 81 -9.02 5.16 26.18
N GLY A 82 -8.39 6.31 25.98
CA GLY A 82 -7.27 6.78 26.78
C GLY A 82 -5.88 6.40 26.25
N ASP A 83 -5.77 5.89 24.99
CA ASP A 83 -4.45 5.67 24.40
C ASP A 83 -3.72 7.02 24.22
N SER A 84 -2.47 7.09 24.67
CA SER A 84 -1.65 8.29 24.53
C SER A 84 -1.35 8.61 23.06
N LYS A 85 -1.15 9.90 22.74
CA LYS A 85 -0.77 10.33 21.37
C LYS A 85 0.50 9.64 20.88
N LEU A 86 1.49 9.47 21.75
CA LEU A 86 2.73 8.79 21.42
C LEU A 86 2.51 7.33 21.03
N LYS A 87 1.64 6.62 21.77
CA LYS A 87 1.28 5.23 21.44
C LYS A 87 0.59 5.14 20.09
N LEU A 88 -0.34 6.06 19.79
CA LEU A 88 -1.03 6.09 18.51
C LEU A 88 -0.07 6.38 17.34
N ILE A 89 0.86 7.32 17.52
CA ILE A 89 1.90 7.63 16.52
C ILE A 89 2.83 6.43 16.32
N TYR A 90 3.30 5.82 17.40
CA TYR A 90 4.13 4.62 17.32
C TYR A 90 3.48 3.50 16.48
N GLU A 91 2.20 3.23 16.71
CA GLU A 91 1.45 2.23 15.94
C GLU A 91 1.29 2.63 14.46
N ALA A 92 1.10 3.91 14.18
CA ALA A 92 1.04 4.43 12.81
C ALA A 92 2.37 4.26 12.08
N VAL A 93 3.47 4.65 12.72
CA VAL A 93 4.84 4.47 12.20
C VAL A 93 5.16 3.00 11.99
N LYS A 94 4.86 2.15 12.98
CA LYS A 94 5.05 0.69 12.87
C LYS A 94 4.35 0.12 11.66
N ARG A 95 3.08 0.50 11.40
CA ARG A 95 2.33 0.06 10.21
C ARG A 95 2.95 0.58 8.92
N GLY A 96 3.37 1.83 8.90
CA GLY A 96 4.01 2.42 7.72
C GLY A 96 5.34 1.73 7.39
N VAL A 97 6.18 1.45 8.40
CA VAL A 97 7.43 0.71 8.23
C VAL A 97 7.16 -0.71 7.70
N GLN A 98 6.15 -1.39 8.22
CA GLN A 98 5.76 -2.71 7.73
C GLN A 98 5.29 -2.67 6.26
N LEU A 99 4.51 -1.66 5.88
CA LEU A 99 4.07 -1.48 4.48
C LEU A 99 5.24 -1.10 3.57
N THR A 100 6.17 -0.28 4.03
CA THR A 100 7.39 0.06 3.28
C THR A 100 8.24 -1.19 3.04
N PHE A 101 8.45 -2.00 4.06
CA PHE A 101 9.14 -3.28 3.91
C PHE A 101 8.42 -4.18 2.91
N PHE A 102 7.10 -4.29 3.00
CA PHE A 102 6.29 -5.06 2.06
C PHE A 102 6.43 -4.53 0.63
N ALA A 103 6.41 -3.22 0.44
CA ALA A 103 6.58 -2.60 -0.88
C ALA A 103 7.92 -2.93 -1.54
N ILE A 104 9.00 -2.94 -0.76
CA ILE A 104 10.34 -3.30 -1.22
C ILE A 104 10.41 -4.80 -1.50
N PHE A 105 9.96 -5.62 -0.55
CA PHE A 105 10.06 -7.08 -0.65
C PHE A 105 9.30 -7.62 -1.85
N ILE A 106 8.01 -7.25 -2.03
CA ILE A 106 7.21 -7.76 -3.14
C ILE A 106 7.76 -7.32 -4.50
N GLN A 107 8.29 -6.09 -4.60
CA GLN A 107 8.83 -5.56 -5.84
C GLN A 107 10.06 -6.35 -6.33
N HIS A 108 10.89 -6.84 -5.41
CA HIS A 108 12.06 -7.64 -5.75
C HIS A 108 11.74 -9.06 -6.19
N PHE A 109 10.56 -9.58 -5.84
CA PHE A 109 10.18 -10.97 -6.12
C PHE A 109 9.10 -11.11 -7.20
N TYR A 110 8.88 -10.09 -8.02
CA TYR A 110 8.14 -10.28 -9.27
C TYR A 110 8.95 -11.18 -10.23
N PRO A 111 8.31 -12.17 -10.88
CA PRO A 111 9.02 -13.12 -11.77
C PRO A 111 9.86 -12.44 -12.85
N TYR A 112 9.39 -11.34 -13.44
CA TYR A 112 10.09 -10.58 -14.47
C TYR A 112 11.30 -9.77 -13.93
N VAL A 113 11.39 -9.58 -12.61
CA VAL A 113 12.53 -8.93 -11.94
C VAL A 113 13.61 -9.96 -11.64
N LEU A 114 13.21 -11.21 -11.40
CA LEU A 114 14.10 -12.30 -11.04
C LEU A 114 14.80 -12.92 -12.27
N SER A 115 14.09 -13.01 -13.40
CA SER A 115 14.61 -13.61 -14.63
C SER A 115 13.92 -13.04 -15.87
N SER A 116 14.69 -12.85 -16.94
CA SER A 116 14.20 -12.43 -18.26
C SER A 116 14.86 -13.28 -19.35
N PRO A 117 14.11 -14.19 -20.04
CA PRO A 117 12.72 -14.56 -19.84
C PRO A 117 12.47 -15.28 -18.51
N GLN A 118 11.20 -15.26 -18.04
CA GLN A 118 10.85 -15.85 -16.76
C GLN A 118 11.02 -17.38 -16.80
N ASP A 119 11.83 -17.89 -15.89
CA ASP A 119 12.09 -19.31 -15.70
C ASP A 119 11.29 -19.89 -14.51
N ILE A 120 11.34 -21.20 -14.37
CA ILE A 120 10.65 -21.90 -13.28
C ILE A 120 11.19 -21.50 -11.90
N ARG A 121 12.47 -21.13 -11.82
CA ARG A 121 13.11 -20.66 -10.59
C ARG A 121 12.50 -19.32 -10.13
N ALA A 122 12.27 -18.39 -11.07
CA ALA A 122 11.65 -17.11 -10.77
C ALA A 122 10.22 -17.28 -10.23
N TRP A 123 9.44 -18.17 -10.81
CA TRP A 123 8.10 -18.49 -10.31
C TRP A 123 8.10 -19.16 -8.93
N LEU A 124 9.01 -20.10 -8.69
CA LEU A 124 9.14 -20.75 -7.38
C LEU A 124 9.57 -19.76 -6.29
N LEU A 125 10.49 -18.85 -6.60
CA LEU A 125 10.91 -17.79 -5.66
C LEU A 125 9.77 -16.81 -5.38
N ALA A 126 8.97 -16.46 -6.38
CA ALA A 126 7.79 -15.62 -6.18
C ALA A 126 6.74 -16.30 -5.27
N ILE A 127 6.50 -17.60 -5.46
CA ILE A 127 5.61 -18.41 -4.59
C ILE A 127 6.18 -18.48 -3.17
N LEU A 128 7.47 -18.70 -3.02
CA LEU A 128 8.13 -18.71 -1.70
C LEU A 128 8.02 -17.35 -1.01
N CYS A 129 8.26 -16.26 -1.75
CA CYS A 129 8.05 -14.90 -1.26
C CYS A 129 6.62 -14.73 -0.72
N PHE A 130 5.63 -15.14 -1.51
CA PHE A 130 4.23 -15.09 -1.09
C PHE A 130 3.97 -15.92 0.18
N ALA A 131 4.55 -17.12 0.29
CA ALA A 131 4.43 -17.97 1.48
C ALA A 131 5.05 -17.31 2.73
N VAL A 132 6.18 -16.62 2.60
CA VAL A 132 6.85 -15.91 3.70
C VAL A 132 6.03 -14.72 4.19
N LEU A 133 5.20 -14.09 3.35
CA LEU A 133 4.34 -12.98 3.77
C LEU A 133 3.29 -13.39 4.82
N PHE A 134 2.81 -14.63 4.80
CA PHE A 134 1.81 -15.09 5.76
C PHE A 134 2.29 -14.96 7.22
N PRO A 135 3.39 -15.58 7.64
CA PRO A 135 3.86 -15.46 9.02
C PRO A 135 4.31 -14.04 9.40
N MET A 136 4.66 -13.19 8.43
CA MET A 136 5.01 -11.79 8.68
C MET A 136 3.79 -10.96 9.07
N PHE A 137 2.67 -11.11 8.37
CA PHE A 137 1.51 -10.22 8.46
C PHE A 137 0.28 -10.86 9.09
N MET A 138 0.11 -12.17 8.99
CA MET A 138 -0.99 -12.89 9.62
C MET A 138 -0.73 -13.19 11.09
N ARG A 139 -1.83 -13.23 11.86
CA ARG A 139 -1.83 -13.84 13.17
C ARG A 139 -2.14 -15.33 12.99
N ILE A 140 -1.12 -16.17 13.23
CA ILE A 140 -1.27 -17.62 13.07
C ILE A 140 -2.34 -18.12 14.05
N PRO A 141 -3.40 -18.81 13.59
CA PRO A 141 -4.54 -19.22 14.42
C PRO A 141 -4.22 -20.46 15.30
N LEU A 142 -2.96 -20.68 15.62
CA LEU A 142 -2.52 -21.76 16.51
C LEU A 142 -2.46 -21.27 17.95
N LYS A 143 -2.87 -22.13 18.90
CA LYS A 143 -2.74 -21.86 20.33
C LYS A 143 -1.27 -22.01 20.75
N MET A 144 -0.50 -20.95 20.53
CA MET A 144 0.92 -20.88 20.90
C MET A 144 1.13 -19.70 21.87
N PRO A 145 2.16 -19.76 22.71
CA PRO A 145 2.53 -18.63 23.56
C PRO A 145 2.98 -17.42 22.73
N ASP A 146 2.80 -16.21 23.26
CA ASP A 146 3.08 -14.95 22.56
C ASP A 146 4.55 -14.81 22.10
N TRP A 147 5.49 -15.39 22.85
CA TRP A 147 6.89 -15.41 22.44
C TRP A 147 7.12 -16.22 21.15
N ALA A 148 6.40 -17.33 20.95
CA ALA A 148 6.50 -18.14 19.74
C ALA A 148 5.93 -17.39 18.53
N HIS A 149 4.80 -16.69 18.66
CA HIS A 149 4.28 -15.82 17.63
C HIS A 149 5.27 -14.71 17.21
N THR A 150 5.94 -14.12 18.22
CA THR A 150 6.97 -13.09 17.96
C THR A 150 8.19 -13.69 17.29
N GLY A 151 8.65 -14.85 17.74
CA GLY A 151 9.78 -15.58 17.17
C GLY A 151 9.55 -15.94 15.70
N ILE A 152 8.36 -16.46 15.36
CA ILE A 152 8.01 -16.77 13.95
C ILE A 152 8.01 -15.52 13.08
N LYS A 153 7.50 -14.39 13.57
CA LYS A 153 7.55 -13.13 12.82
C LYS A 153 8.98 -12.66 12.58
N ILE A 154 9.81 -12.67 13.60
CA ILE A 154 11.22 -12.28 13.49
C ILE A 154 11.93 -13.21 12.50
N ALA A 155 11.73 -14.52 12.59
CA ALA A 155 12.29 -15.48 11.66
C ALA A 155 11.83 -15.21 10.21
N ALA A 156 10.54 -14.93 9.99
CA ALA A 156 10.00 -14.62 8.67
C ALA A 156 10.61 -13.33 8.08
N TYR A 157 10.77 -12.27 8.88
CA TYR A 157 11.47 -11.06 8.44
C TYR A 157 12.94 -11.33 8.14
N GLY A 158 13.63 -12.16 8.97
CA GLY A 158 15.00 -12.58 8.73
C GLY A 158 15.16 -13.35 7.41
N ILE A 159 14.27 -14.32 7.15
CA ILE A 159 14.23 -15.07 5.89
C ILE A 159 14.01 -14.11 4.71
N ALA A 160 13.06 -13.18 4.82
CA ALA A 160 12.80 -12.21 3.76
C ALA A 160 14.03 -11.34 3.43
N VAL A 161 14.76 -10.87 4.45
CA VAL A 161 15.99 -10.10 4.27
C VAL A 161 17.08 -10.96 3.62
N ILE A 162 17.29 -12.19 4.10
CA ILE A 162 18.26 -13.12 3.50
C ILE A 162 17.91 -13.37 2.04
N MET A 163 16.64 -13.64 1.73
CA MET A 163 16.18 -13.83 0.35
C MET A 163 16.51 -12.62 -0.53
N MET A 164 16.23 -11.39 -0.07
CA MET A 164 16.54 -10.17 -0.84
C MET A 164 18.04 -9.99 -1.10
N LEU A 165 18.89 -10.31 -0.13
CA LEU A 165 20.33 -10.10 -0.22
C LEU A 165 21.07 -11.21 -1.01
N THR A 166 20.52 -12.43 -1.00
CA THR A 166 21.16 -13.60 -1.65
C THR A 166 20.63 -13.91 -3.03
N THR A 167 19.48 -13.35 -3.41
CA THR A 167 18.87 -13.61 -4.72
C THR A 167 19.57 -12.79 -5.80
N SER A 168 19.90 -13.43 -6.92
CA SER A 168 20.37 -12.77 -8.14
C SER A 168 19.16 -12.31 -8.95
N TYR A 169 19.20 -11.07 -9.42
CA TYR A 169 18.14 -10.45 -10.21
C TYR A 169 18.51 -10.40 -11.69
N ALA A 170 17.51 -10.29 -12.55
CA ALA A 170 17.73 -10.06 -13.98
C ALA A 170 18.59 -8.80 -14.21
N ASP A 171 19.28 -8.76 -15.33
CA ASP A 171 20.11 -7.60 -15.76
C ASP A 171 21.29 -7.29 -14.82
N GLY A 172 21.72 -8.26 -13.99
CA GLY A 172 22.84 -8.05 -13.04
C GLY A 172 22.54 -7.08 -11.92
N ARG A 173 21.27 -6.74 -11.68
CA ARG A 173 20.86 -5.88 -10.56
C ARG A 173 21.21 -6.50 -9.23
N THR A 174 21.54 -5.65 -8.28
CA THR A 174 21.68 -6.00 -6.86
C THR A 174 20.49 -5.48 -6.08
N PHE A 175 20.35 -5.93 -4.83
CA PHE A 175 19.35 -5.40 -3.91
C PHE A 175 19.43 -3.88 -3.81
N SER A 176 18.27 -3.21 -3.88
CA SER A 176 18.18 -1.76 -3.74
C SER A 176 16.96 -1.36 -2.90
N LEU A 177 17.16 -0.51 -1.90
CA LEU A 177 16.10 0.06 -1.09
C LEU A 177 15.17 1.00 -1.89
N TYR A 178 15.68 1.58 -2.98
CA TYR A 178 14.91 2.48 -3.84
C TYR A 178 14.00 1.73 -4.82
N PHE A 179 14.23 0.44 -5.01
CA PHE A 179 13.40 -0.40 -5.88
C PHE A 179 12.21 -0.94 -5.08
N SER A 180 11.10 -0.23 -5.14
CA SER A 180 9.90 -0.51 -4.35
C SER A 180 8.63 -0.31 -5.15
N ASN A 181 7.55 -0.97 -4.74
CA ASN A 181 6.24 -0.74 -5.32
C ASN A 181 5.70 0.63 -4.88
N VAL A 182 5.60 1.56 -5.84
CA VAL A 182 5.23 2.97 -5.59
C VAL A 182 3.84 3.08 -4.96
N ILE A 183 2.88 2.28 -5.39
CA ILE A 183 1.50 2.33 -4.88
C ILE A 183 1.47 1.98 -3.39
N ILE A 184 2.16 0.90 -3.01
CA ILE A 184 2.23 0.46 -1.60
C ILE A 184 3.05 1.44 -0.76
N LEU A 185 4.10 2.04 -1.35
CA LEU A 185 4.89 3.07 -0.68
C LEU A 185 4.06 4.33 -0.39
N LEU A 186 3.19 4.74 -1.31
CA LEU A 186 2.24 5.84 -1.07
C LEU A 186 1.25 5.49 0.05
N LEU A 187 0.76 4.26 0.11
CA LEU A 187 -0.08 3.79 1.23
C LEU A 187 0.68 3.81 2.56
N ALA A 188 1.96 3.44 2.57
CA ALA A 188 2.81 3.50 3.77
C ALA A 188 2.97 4.95 4.27
N ASN A 189 3.24 5.89 3.36
CA ASN A 189 3.32 7.31 3.68
C ASN A 189 1.99 7.84 4.23
N MET A 190 0.86 7.50 3.61
CA MET A 190 -0.46 7.87 4.12
C MET A 190 -0.76 7.26 5.48
N ALA A 191 -0.31 6.02 5.76
CA ALA A 191 -0.46 5.41 7.07
C ALA A 191 0.32 6.17 8.15
N ILE A 192 1.50 6.70 7.86
CA ILE A 192 2.32 7.48 8.80
C ILE A 192 1.80 8.92 8.89
N PHE A 193 1.91 9.68 7.79
CA PHE A 193 1.67 11.12 7.80
C PHE A 193 0.19 11.47 7.93
N GLY A 194 -0.71 10.74 7.26
CA GLY A 194 -2.14 10.93 7.37
C GLY A 194 -2.66 10.63 8.77
N SER A 195 -2.17 9.55 9.40
CA SER A 195 -2.52 9.22 10.79
C SER A 195 -1.96 10.25 11.76
N ALA A 196 -0.69 10.68 11.60
CA ALA A 196 -0.09 11.72 12.44
C ALA A 196 -0.87 13.04 12.33
N LEU A 197 -1.16 13.48 11.11
CA LEU A 197 -1.96 14.68 10.87
C LEU A 197 -3.33 14.59 11.55
N TYR A 198 -4.01 13.44 11.43
CA TYR A 198 -5.27 13.22 12.11
C TYR A 198 -5.12 13.29 13.63
N ILE A 199 -4.12 12.64 14.22
CA ILE A 199 -3.88 12.64 15.68
C ILE A 199 -3.67 14.07 16.21
N PHE A 200 -2.91 14.90 15.49
CA PHE A 200 -2.66 16.28 15.91
C PHE A 200 -3.86 17.21 15.72
N THR A 201 -4.73 16.94 14.73
CA THR A 201 -5.84 17.80 14.36
C THR A 201 -7.21 17.30 14.82
N MET A 202 -7.32 16.11 15.45
CA MET A 202 -8.60 15.47 15.74
C MET A 202 -9.50 16.30 16.69
N HIS A 203 -8.91 17.10 17.57
CA HIS A 203 -9.64 17.94 18.52
C HIS A 203 -9.97 19.35 17.97
N ASN A 204 -9.40 19.74 16.82
CA ASN A 204 -9.61 21.06 16.25
C ASN A 204 -9.88 20.97 14.74
N ARG A 205 -11.19 21.11 14.39
CA ARG A 205 -11.63 21.06 12.99
C ARG A 205 -11.07 22.23 12.15
N TRP A 206 -10.91 23.40 12.74
CA TRP A 206 -10.39 24.57 12.04
C TRP A 206 -8.91 24.41 11.68
N LEU A 207 -8.14 23.85 12.61
CA LEU A 207 -6.74 23.50 12.33
C LEU A 207 -6.64 22.50 11.17
N ARG A 208 -7.53 21.49 11.13
CA ARG A 208 -7.57 20.51 10.04
C ARG A 208 -7.89 21.14 8.70
N LEU A 209 -8.86 22.06 8.67
CA LEU A 209 -9.21 22.81 7.45
C LEU A 209 -8.05 23.72 7.04
N GLY A 210 -7.40 24.42 7.97
CA GLY A 210 -6.24 25.26 7.69
C GLY A 210 -5.07 24.47 7.08
N VAL A 211 -4.75 23.28 7.62
CA VAL A 211 -3.72 22.41 7.05
C VAL A 211 -4.11 21.91 5.65
N LEU A 212 -5.39 21.56 5.44
CA LEU A 212 -5.88 21.16 4.12
C LEU A 212 -5.70 22.28 3.10
N LEU A 213 -6.11 23.51 3.45
CA LEU A 213 -5.95 24.66 2.57
C LEU A 213 -4.48 24.97 2.27
N LEU A 214 -3.61 24.86 3.27
CA LEU A 214 -2.17 25.02 3.08
C LEU A 214 -1.60 24.00 2.11
N LEU A 215 -1.94 22.71 2.27
CA LEU A 215 -1.52 21.66 1.35
C LEU A 215 -2.04 21.90 -0.08
N MET A 216 -3.30 22.30 -0.22
CA MET A 216 -3.88 22.66 -1.52
C MET A 216 -3.15 23.83 -2.16
N ALA A 217 -2.85 24.89 -1.38
CA ALA A 217 -2.11 26.04 -1.88
C ALA A 217 -0.70 25.69 -2.36
N VAL A 218 0.01 24.81 -1.65
CA VAL A 218 1.35 24.33 -2.07
C VAL A 218 1.27 23.52 -3.35
N ILE A 219 0.28 22.63 -3.49
CA ILE A 219 0.11 21.79 -4.69
C ILE A 219 -0.22 22.66 -5.89
N LEU A 220 -1.19 23.58 -5.75
CA LEU A 220 -1.60 24.49 -6.83
C LEU A 220 -0.47 25.47 -7.20
N GLY A 221 0.25 25.98 -6.20
CA GLY A 221 1.38 26.88 -6.44
C GLY A 221 2.51 26.22 -7.24
N ARG A 222 2.77 24.94 -7.02
CA ARG A 222 3.74 24.17 -7.84
C ARG A 222 3.23 23.87 -9.25
N GLY A 223 1.93 23.65 -9.41
CA GLY A 223 1.32 23.40 -10.72
C GLY A 223 1.30 24.62 -11.65
N VAL A 224 1.35 25.83 -11.10
CA VAL A 224 1.40 27.08 -11.88
C VAL A 224 2.84 27.47 -12.29
N SER A 225 3.85 26.89 -11.64
CA SER A 225 5.27 27.16 -11.91
C SER A 225 5.89 26.27 -13.01
N HIS A 226 5.09 25.44 -13.65
CA HIS A 226 5.42 24.61 -14.81
C HIS A 226 4.46 24.91 -15.95
#